data_53f62477a6eb9beaf4e8636811102eb5
#
_entry.id   53f62477a6eb9beaf4e8636811102eb5
#
_cell.length_a   1.000
_cell.length_b   1.000
_cell.length_c   1.000
_cell.angle_alpha   90.00
_cell.angle_beta   90.00
_cell.angle_gamma   90.00
#
_symmetry.space_group_name_H-M   'P 1'
#
loop_
_entity.id
_entity.type
_entity.pdbx_description
1 polymer ?
#
loop_
_entity_poly.entity_id
_entity_poly.type
_entity_poly.pdbx_seq_one_letter_code
_entity_poly.pdbx_strand_id
1 'polypeptide(L)'
;MPLLDSRMQLSVIVPVGIRHSEIAALYSEYHDAVARTGLRSEFIFVLDGRFPEIEEKLKACAGGAVSITIVNLTRSFGEATALMAGFEHASGELILTLPAYHQIVGSEIEKLVSALDSTDIAIGVREPRVEAWHERIRRRAFHGIVGSVTGMRLRDLGCGARAMRRQVLEELSLYGDQHRFLPVLAYRQGFRVTEVEVAQSKQDRFDGVYQAREYIHRILDIVTVFFLVRFTKKPLRFFGMVGVSIFSIGSLLTLWLVVERMFFGHALSDRPALLLTSLMIVLGLQLFALGLLGELIIFTHARAIKDYQVEKVIQFSDDGTPSVEPLSRRVAGE
;
A
#
# COMPACT_ATOMS: atom_id res chain seq x y z
N MET A 1 29.36 -29.37 -0.94
CA MET A 1 28.27 -29.30 0.05
C MET A 1 28.33 -27.87 0.58
N PRO A 2 27.48 -26.95 0.09
CA PRO A 2 27.51 -25.57 0.58
C PRO A 2 26.99 -25.57 2.02
N LEU A 3 27.71 -24.86 2.89
CA LEU A 3 27.32 -24.58 4.26
C LEU A 3 25.92 -23.97 4.22
N LEU A 4 24.92 -24.69 4.74
CA LEU A 4 23.56 -24.19 4.94
C LEU A 4 23.67 -22.88 5.73
N ASP A 5 23.40 -21.79 5.05
CA ASP A 5 23.40 -20.45 5.65
C ASP A 5 22.44 -20.49 6.84
N SER A 6 22.98 -20.29 8.05
CA SER A 6 22.24 -20.41 9.31
C SER A 6 21.26 -19.27 9.53
N ARG A 7 21.12 -18.37 8.55
CA ARG A 7 20.25 -17.20 8.61
C ARG A 7 18.78 -17.56 8.44
N MET A 8 17.90 -16.81 9.08
CA MET A 8 16.47 -16.88 8.85
C MET A 8 16.16 -16.48 7.39
N GLN A 9 15.35 -17.29 6.70
CA GLN A 9 15.07 -17.10 5.28
C GLN A 9 13.70 -16.50 5.03
N LEU A 10 12.70 -16.86 5.86
CA LEU A 10 11.32 -16.44 5.71
C LEU A 10 10.75 -15.91 7.04
N SER A 11 10.28 -14.67 7.06
CA SER A 11 9.51 -14.12 8.19
C SER A 11 8.03 -14.03 7.82
N VAL A 12 7.19 -14.70 8.61
CA VAL A 12 5.73 -14.69 8.44
C VAL A 12 5.15 -13.67 9.40
N ILE A 13 4.57 -12.59 8.87
CA ILE A 13 3.96 -11.52 9.66
C ILE A 13 2.45 -11.68 9.62
N VAL A 14 1.85 -11.81 10.80
CA VAL A 14 0.40 -11.97 10.98
C VAL A 14 -0.14 -10.83 11.84
N PRO A 15 -0.68 -9.76 11.22
CA PRO A 15 -1.35 -8.70 11.96
C PRO A 15 -2.70 -9.19 12.49
N VAL A 16 -2.87 -9.14 13.80
CA VAL A 16 -4.07 -9.59 14.51
C VAL A 16 -4.89 -8.37 14.93
N GLY A 17 -6.02 -8.17 14.28
CA GLY A 17 -6.97 -7.11 14.59
C GLY A 17 -8.33 -7.67 15.03
N ILE A 18 -9.39 -6.86 14.87
CA ILE A 18 -10.77 -7.21 15.25
C ILE A 18 -11.24 -8.49 14.54
N ARG A 19 -10.88 -8.66 13.25
CA ARG A 19 -11.21 -9.86 12.49
C ARG A 19 -10.10 -10.87 12.64
N HIS A 20 -10.34 -11.92 13.39
CA HIS A 20 -9.44 -13.06 13.55
C HIS A 20 -10.22 -14.38 13.66
N SER A 21 -9.59 -15.47 13.26
CA SER A 21 -10.08 -16.83 13.49
C SER A 21 -9.54 -17.37 14.83
N GLU A 22 -9.86 -18.63 15.14
CA GLU A 22 -9.21 -19.32 16.24
C GLU A 22 -7.70 -19.41 15.97
N ILE A 23 -6.89 -18.74 16.82
CA ILE A 23 -5.50 -18.43 16.49
C ILE A 23 -4.58 -19.67 16.52
N ALA A 24 -4.87 -20.64 17.39
CA ALA A 24 -4.05 -21.86 17.50
C ALA A 24 -4.22 -22.75 16.27
N ALA A 25 -5.46 -22.93 15.80
CA ALA A 25 -5.76 -23.68 14.59
C ALA A 25 -5.17 -22.99 13.34
N LEU A 26 -5.28 -21.65 13.28
CA LEU A 26 -4.72 -20.87 12.21
C LEU A 26 -3.19 -20.98 12.16
N TYR A 27 -2.54 -20.87 13.33
CA TYR A 27 -1.09 -21.05 13.44
C TYR A 27 -0.66 -22.45 12.95
N SER A 28 -1.36 -23.51 13.37
CA SER A 28 -1.04 -24.88 12.94
C SER A 28 -1.14 -25.01 11.41
N GLU A 29 -2.21 -24.50 10.79
CA GLU A 29 -2.38 -24.54 9.34
C GLU A 29 -1.24 -23.78 8.62
N TYR A 30 -0.91 -22.57 9.09
CA TYR A 30 0.13 -21.75 8.49
C TYR A 30 1.52 -22.34 8.71
N HIS A 31 1.79 -22.89 9.91
CA HIS A 31 3.04 -23.57 10.23
C HIS A 31 3.27 -24.77 9.29
N ASP A 32 2.28 -25.62 9.13
CA ASP A 32 2.38 -26.80 8.26
C ASP A 32 2.56 -26.41 6.79
N ALA A 33 1.91 -25.32 6.39
CA ALA A 33 2.03 -24.79 5.03
C ALA A 33 3.43 -24.21 4.76
N VAL A 34 3.95 -23.43 5.70
CA VAL A 34 5.28 -22.83 5.61
C VAL A 34 6.38 -23.88 5.68
N ALA A 35 6.22 -24.91 6.52
CA ALA A 35 7.16 -26.03 6.61
C ALA A 35 7.36 -26.74 5.27
N ARG A 36 6.33 -26.82 4.41
CA ARG A 36 6.44 -27.41 3.06
C ARG A 36 7.36 -26.63 2.14
N THR A 37 7.56 -25.33 2.38
CA THR A 37 8.52 -24.54 1.58
C THR A 37 9.98 -24.93 1.80
N GLY A 38 10.28 -25.67 2.87
CA GLY A 38 11.64 -26.07 3.25
C GLY A 38 12.53 -24.91 3.75
N LEU A 39 11.99 -23.71 3.87
CA LEU A 39 12.73 -22.53 4.32
C LEU A 39 12.75 -22.46 5.86
N ARG A 40 13.88 -22.00 6.42
CA ARG A 40 13.92 -21.65 7.85
C ARG A 40 13.05 -20.43 8.08
N SER A 41 12.02 -20.58 8.89
CA SER A 41 10.99 -19.57 9.07
C SER A 41 10.79 -19.18 10.53
N GLU A 42 10.31 -17.96 10.73
CA GLU A 42 9.82 -17.42 11.99
C GLU A 42 8.42 -16.86 11.81
N PHE A 43 7.64 -16.84 12.89
CA PHE A 43 6.32 -16.24 12.92
C PHE A 43 6.31 -15.01 13.81
N ILE A 44 5.75 -13.93 13.33
CA ILE A 44 5.63 -12.68 14.04
C ILE A 44 4.16 -12.28 14.08
N PHE A 45 3.54 -12.46 15.24
CA PHE A 45 2.16 -12.05 15.47
C PHE A 45 2.14 -10.65 16.06
N VAL A 46 1.48 -9.73 15.39
CA VAL A 46 1.34 -8.36 15.88
C VAL A 46 -0.09 -8.13 16.34
N LEU A 47 -0.28 -8.02 17.64
CA LEU A 47 -1.58 -7.79 18.25
C LEU A 47 -1.90 -6.29 18.20
N ASP A 48 -2.78 -5.89 17.25
CA ASP A 48 -3.19 -4.49 17.05
C ASP A 48 -4.27 -4.08 18.06
N GLY A 49 -3.88 -4.03 19.33
CA GLY A 49 -4.73 -3.74 20.47
C GLY A 49 -4.51 -4.72 21.61
N ARG A 50 -5.46 -4.73 22.54
CA ARG A 50 -5.39 -5.61 23.72
C ARG A 50 -6.14 -6.92 23.46
N PHE A 51 -5.40 -8.00 23.26
CA PHE A 51 -5.92 -9.35 23.03
C PHE A 51 -5.25 -10.36 23.97
N PRO A 52 -5.48 -10.31 25.30
CA PRO A 52 -4.79 -11.17 26.27
C PRO A 52 -5.04 -12.65 26.04
N GLU A 53 -6.26 -13.04 25.63
CA GLU A 53 -6.60 -14.44 25.34
C GLU A 53 -5.81 -14.99 24.13
N ILE A 54 -5.59 -14.16 23.11
CA ILE A 54 -4.81 -14.54 21.92
C ILE A 54 -3.34 -14.66 22.30
N GLU A 55 -2.84 -13.74 23.10
CA GLU A 55 -1.45 -13.79 23.59
C GLU A 55 -1.17 -15.07 24.38
N GLU A 56 -2.06 -15.48 25.28
CA GLU A 56 -1.91 -16.74 26.03
C GLU A 56 -1.93 -17.96 25.12
N LYS A 57 -2.83 -18.00 24.14
CA LYS A 57 -2.88 -19.09 23.17
C LYS A 57 -1.61 -19.16 22.32
N LEU A 58 -1.08 -18.04 21.88
CA LEU A 58 0.18 -17.99 21.12
C LEU A 58 1.37 -18.43 21.98
N LYS A 59 1.42 -18.03 23.26
CA LYS A 59 2.44 -18.53 24.21
C LYS A 59 2.36 -20.05 24.38
N ALA A 60 1.17 -20.60 24.41
CA ALA A 60 0.99 -22.06 24.49
C ALA A 60 1.47 -22.79 23.22
N CYS A 61 1.42 -22.13 22.07
CA CYS A 61 1.96 -22.66 20.80
C CYS A 61 3.49 -22.49 20.68
N ALA A 62 4.11 -21.63 21.50
CA ALA A 62 5.53 -21.28 21.43
C ALA A 62 6.42 -22.33 22.13
N GLY A 63 6.29 -23.59 21.80
CA GLY A 63 7.14 -24.68 22.32
C GLY A 63 7.77 -25.56 21.25
N GLY A 64 7.55 -25.17 19.98
CA GLY A 64 8.01 -25.94 18.82
C GLY A 64 9.37 -25.51 18.25
N ALA A 65 9.75 -26.12 17.14
CA ALA A 65 11.02 -25.88 16.44
C ALA A 65 11.07 -24.50 15.73
N VAL A 66 9.94 -23.79 15.60
CA VAL A 66 9.83 -22.51 14.91
C VAL A 66 9.70 -21.37 15.91
N SER A 67 10.48 -20.32 15.71
CA SER A 67 10.45 -19.11 16.55
C SER A 67 9.13 -18.35 16.37
N ILE A 68 8.44 -18.05 17.48
CA ILE A 68 7.27 -17.18 17.53
C ILE A 68 7.63 -15.92 18.28
N THR A 69 7.45 -14.77 17.62
CA THR A 69 7.56 -13.44 18.23
C THR A 69 6.16 -12.84 18.34
N ILE A 70 5.83 -12.32 19.51
CA ILE A 70 4.55 -11.66 19.78
C ILE A 70 4.84 -10.18 20.06
N VAL A 71 4.30 -9.31 19.20
CA VAL A 71 4.41 -7.86 19.35
C VAL A 71 3.05 -7.31 19.76
N ASN A 72 2.99 -6.68 20.93
CA ASN A 72 1.76 -6.11 21.47
C ASN A 72 1.74 -4.60 21.26
N LEU A 73 0.79 -4.10 20.49
CA LEU A 73 0.56 -2.66 20.38
C LEU A 73 -0.34 -2.17 21.53
N THR A 74 -0.05 -1.00 22.05
CA THR A 74 -0.76 -0.44 23.22
C THR A 74 -2.25 -0.17 22.98
N ARG A 75 -2.61 0.08 21.71
CA ARG A 75 -3.99 0.26 21.20
C ARG A 75 -4.01 -0.12 19.72
N SER A 76 -5.20 -0.13 19.11
CA SER A 76 -5.28 -0.32 17.67
C SER A 76 -4.77 0.92 16.92
N PHE A 77 -3.82 0.69 16.03
CA PHE A 77 -3.20 1.68 15.13
C PHE A 77 -3.49 1.37 13.66
N GLY A 78 -4.10 0.21 13.37
CA GLY A 78 -4.43 -0.25 12.04
C GLY A 78 -3.42 -1.23 11.44
N GLU A 79 -3.89 -1.97 10.44
CA GLU A 79 -3.17 -3.11 9.85
C GLU A 79 -1.82 -2.72 9.23
N ALA A 80 -1.70 -1.52 8.64
CA ALA A 80 -0.44 -1.06 8.08
C ALA A 80 0.63 -0.84 9.16
N THR A 81 0.26 -0.21 10.28
CA THR A 81 1.16 -0.02 11.41
C THR A 81 1.56 -1.35 12.02
N ALA A 82 0.61 -2.28 12.19
CA ALA A 82 0.90 -3.61 12.68
C ALA A 82 1.84 -4.37 11.74
N LEU A 83 1.67 -4.26 10.42
CA LEU A 83 2.58 -4.85 9.45
C LEU A 83 4.00 -4.29 9.57
N MET A 84 4.13 -2.96 9.67
CA MET A 84 5.45 -2.32 9.82
C MET A 84 6.12 -2.67 11.14
N ALA A 85 5.36 -2.68 12.26
CA ALA A 85 5.87 -3.13 13.56
C ALA A 85 6.35 -4.60 13.50
N GLY A 86 5.62 -5.47 12.80
CA GLY A 86 6.07 -6.85 12.57
C GLY A 86 7.34 -6.91 11.73
N PHE A 87 7.45 -6.06 10.72
CA PHE A 87 8.62 -5.99 9.86
C PHE A 87 9.89 -5.56 10.61
N GLU A 88 9.78 -4.63 11.56
CA GLU A 88 10.91 -4.21 12.41
C GLU A 88 11.51 -5.37 13.22
N HIS A 89 10.71 -6.40 13.53
CA HIS A 89 11.14 -7.59 14.24
C HIS A 89 11.46 -8.78 13.32
N ALA A 90 11.24 -8.64 12.01
CA ALA A 90 11.51 -9.68 11.03
C ALA A 90 13.01 -9.75 10.70
N SER A 91 13.56 -10.96 10.59
CA SER A 91 14.97 -11.18 10.25
C SER A 91 15.18 -11.89 8.91
N GLY A 92 14.10 -12.43 8.30
CA GLY A 92 14.16 -13.14 7.03
C GLY A 92 14.38 -12.24 5.81
N GLU A 93 15.00 -12.77 4.79
CA GLU A 93 15.16 -12.10 3.48
C GLU A 93 13.85 -12.05 2.68
N LEU A 94 12.98 -13.03 2.92
CA LEU A 94 11.64 -13.09 2.37
C LEU A 94 10.63 -12.78 3.47
N ILE A 95 9.63 -11.98 3.13
CA ILE A 95 8.54 -11.62 4.02
C ILE A 95 7.24 -12.17 3.45
N LEU A 96 6.53 -12.93 4.27
CA LEU A 96 5.19 -13.43 3.96
C LEU A 96 4.20 -12.76 4.90
N THR A 97 3.24 -12.02 4.37
CA THR A 97 2.13 -11.48 5.16
C THR A 97 0.92 -12.38 5.03
N LEU A 98 0.30 -12.73 6.13
CA LEU A 98 -0.91 -13.54 6.18
C LEU A 98 -1.93 -12.88 7.11
N PRO A 99 -3.23 -12.86 6.77
CA PRO A 99 -4.25 -12.34 7.66
C PRO A 99 -4.45 -13.27 8.87
N ALA A 100 -4.92 -12.71 9.98
CA ALA A 100 -5.24 -13.48 11.20
C ALA A 100 -6.55 -14.28 11.09
N TYR A 101 -6.99 -14.60 9.88
CA TYR A 101 -8.18 -15.42 9.61
C TYR A 101 -7.97 -16.25 8.33
N HIS A 102 -8.68 -17.35 8.21
CA HIS A 102 -8.57 -18.26 7.07
C HIS A 102 -9.09 -17.61 5.78
N GLN A 103 -8.25 -16.83 5.11
CA GLN A 103 -8.60 -16.15 3.85
C GLN A 103 -8.34 -17.00 2.63
N ILE A 104 -7.20 -17.71 2.63
CA ILE A 104 -6.78 -18.64 1.58
C ILE A 104 -6.56 -20.02 2.20
N VAL A 105 -6.52 -21.03 1.36
CA VAL A 105 -6.14 -22.37 1.81
C VAL A 105 -4.64 -22.41 2.07
N GLY A 106 -4.21 -22.95 3.20
CA GLY A 106 -2.79 -22.97 3.60
C GLY A 106 -1.86 -23.59 2.56
N SER A 107 -2.31 -24.61 1.79
CA SER A 107 -1.51 -25.21 0.71
C SER A 107 -1.10 -24.24 -0.41
N GLU A 108 -1.76 -23.10 -0.53
CA GLU A 108 -1.47 -22.09 -1.56
C GLU A 108 -0.30 -21.18 -1.20
N ILE A 109 0.16 -21.20 0.05
CA ILE A 109 1.28 -20.37 0.55
C ILE A 109 2.57 -20.68 -0.22
N GLU A 110 2.82 -21.95 -0.52
CA GLU A 110 4.00 -22.37 -1.28
C GLU A 110 4.07 -21.70 -2.66
N LYS A 111 2.92 -21.55 -3.35
CA LYS A 111 2.86 -20.88 -4.65
C LYS A 111 3.27 -19.42 -4.57
N LEU A 112 2.86 -18.74 -3.49
CA LEU A 112 3.23 -17.33 -3.27
C LEU A 112 4.73 -17.16 -3.06
N VAL A 113 5.32 -18.03 -2.24
CA VAL A 113 6.76 -17.98 -1.93
C VAL A 113 7.58 -18.33 -3.17
N SER A 114 7.22 -19.40 -3.91
CA SER A 114 7.92 -19.81 -5.14
C SER A 114 7.87 -18.76 -6.25
N ALA A 115 6.81 -17.95 -6.30
CA ALA A 115 6.72 -16.86 -7.29
C ALA A 115 7.81 -15.79 -7.10
N LEU A 116 8.43 -15.69 -5.92
CA LEU A 116 9.53 -14.75 -5.65
C LEU A 116 10.84 -15.10 -6.38
N ASP A 117 10.95 -16.27 -6.98
CA ASP A 117 12.10 -16.61 -7.83
C ASP A 117 12.21 -15.69 -9.03
N SER A 118 11.08 -15.23 -9.56
CA SER A 118 11.01 -14.37 -10.75
C SER A 118 10.52 -12.95 -10.50
N THR A 119 9.99 -12.66 -9.30
CA THR A 119 9.36 -11.38 -8.96
C THR A 119 9.80 -10.86 -7.60
N ASP A 120 9.52 -9.59 -7.33
CA ASP A 120 9.90 -8.97 -6.06
C ASP A 120 8.74 -9.00 -5.05
N ILE A 121 7.49 -9.08 -5.57
CA ILE A 121 6.27 -9.24 -4.77
C ILE A 121 5.26 -10.11 -5.50
N ALA A 122 4.73 -11.12 -4.82
CA ALA A 122 3.66 -12.00 -5.25
C ALA A 122 2.41 -11.75 -4.40
N ILE A 123 1.27 -11.54 -5.06
CA ILE A 123 0.00 -11.21 -4.41
C ILE A 123 -0.99 -12.33 -4.68
N GLY A 124 -1.63 -12.85 -3.64
CA GLY A 124 -2.70 -13.81 -3.80
C GLY A 124 -3.94 -13.20 -4.45
N VAL A 125 -4.45 -13.86 -5.47
CA VAL A 125 -5.76 -13.58 -6.08
C VAL A 125 -6.67 -14.75 -5.81
N ARG A 126 -7.71 -14.51 -5.04
CA ARG A 126 -8.66 -15.57 -4.65
C ARG A 126 -9.53 -15.99 -5.84
N GLU A 127 -9.34 -17.21 -6.32
CA GLU A 127 -10.11 -17.75 -7.44
C GLU A 127 -10.42 -19.24 -7.22
N PRO A 128 -11.68 -19.74 -7.36
CA PRO A 128 -12.90 -18.94 -7.57
C PRO A 128 -13.27 -18.14 -6.32
N ARG A 129 -13.72 -16.90 -6.51
CA ARG A 129 -14.17 -16.07 -5.40
C ARG A 129 -15.67 -16.23 -5.18
N VAL A 130 -16.03 -16.62 -3.96
CA VAL A 130 -17.44 -16.73 -3.54
C VAL A 130 -17.90 -15.33 -3.11
N GLU A 131 -18.67 -14.66 -3.97
CA GLU A 131 -19.22 -13.33 -3.68
C GLU A 131 -20.58 -13.13 -4.33
N ALA A 132 -21.40 -12.27 -3.73
CA ALA A 132 -22.70 -11.88 -4.29
C ALA A 132 -22.52 -11.04 -5.57
N TRP A 133 -23.51 -11.08 -6.48
CA TRP A 133 -23.43 -10.41 -7.79
C TRP A 133 -23.19 -8.89 -7.70
N HIS A 134 -23.83 -8.22 -6.74
CA HIS A 134 -23.66 -6.78 -6.50
C HIS A 134 -22.25 -6.43 -5.98
N GLU A 135 -21.63 -7.32 -5.21
CA GLU A 135 -20.26 -7.15 -4.78
C GLU A 135 -19.27 -7.28 -5.95
N ARG A 136 -19.57 -8.17 -6.89
CA ARG A 136 -18.79 -8.35 -8.12
C ARG A 136 -18.79 -7.09 -8.98
N ILE A 137 -19.95 -6.43 -9.14
CA ILE A 137 -20.06 -5.18 -9.89
C ILE A 137 -19.26 -4.08 -9.19
N ARG A 138 -19.46 -3.93 -7.88
CA ARG A 138 -18.76 -2.94 -7.07
C ARG A 138 -17.25 -3.13 -7.13
N ARG A 139 -16.77 -4.36 -7.00
CA ARG A 139 -15.36 -4.70 -7.11
C ARG A 139 -14.79 -4.35 -8.49
N ARG A 140 -15.50 -4.67 -9.57
CA ARG A 140 -15.07 -4.31 -10.93
C ARG A 140 -14.95 -2.80 -11.11
N ALA A 141 -15.92 -2.04 -10.60
CA ALA A 141 -15.88 -0.57 -10.62
C ALA A 141 -14.68 -0.04 -9.83
N PHE A 142 -14.46 -0.55 -8.61
CA PHE A 142 -13.31 -0.19 -7.78
C PHE A 142 -11.97 -0.46 -8.49
N HIS A 143 -11.78 -1.69 -8.97
CA HIS A 143 -10.54 -2.06 -9.68
C HIS A 143 -10.37 -1.31 -11.00
N GLY A 144 -11.47 -0.97 -11.69
CA GLY A 144 -11.44 -0.12 -12.86
C GLY A 144 -10.92 1.29 -12.56
N ILE A 145 -11.42 1.91 -11.48
CA ILE A 145 -10.96 3.23 -11.02
C ILE A 145 -9.49 3.16 -10.59
N VAL A 146 -9.13 2.20 -9.72
CA VAL A 146 -7.74 2.03 -9.28
C VAL A 146 -6.82 1.78 -10.47
N GLY A 147 -7.21 0.91 -11.41
CA GLY A 147 -6.41 0.61 -12.60
C GLY A 147 -6.21 1.83 -13.51
N SER A 148 -7.23 2.68 -13.70
CA SER A 148 -7.12 3.90 -14.49
C SER A 148 -6.19 4.95 -13.85
N VAL A 149 -6.17 4.98 -12.53
CA VAL A 149 -5.38 5.92 -11.73
C VAL A 149 -3.92 5.47 -11.60
N THR A 150 -3.72 4.19 -11.34
CA THR A 150 -2.40 3.63 -11.02
C THR A 150 -1.62 3.12 -12.23
N GLY A 151 -2.33 2.86 -13.34
CA GLY A 151 -1.78 2.23 -14.54
C GLY A 151 -1.60 0.71 -14.39
N MET A 152 -1.92 0.14 -13.21
CA MET A 152 -1.81 -1.28 -12.91
C MET A 152 -3.19 -1.89 -12.69
N ARG A 153 -3.50 -2.96 -13.42
CA ARG A 153 -4.77 -3.70 -13.27
C ARG A 153 -4.55 -4.88 -12.34
N LEU A 154 -4.98 -4.76 -11.10
CA LEU A 154 -4.97 -5.84 -10.12
C LEU A 154 -6.39 -6.41 -9.96
N ARG A 155 -6.49 -7.74 -9.83
CA ARG A 155 -7.77 -8.45 -9.72
C ARG A 155 -8.27 -8.55 -8.28
N ASP A 156 -7.37 -8.63 -7.28
CA ASP A 156 -7.74 -8.75 -5.86
C ASP A 156 -6.81 -7.99 -4.91
N LEU A 157 -7.05 -6.69 -4.74
CA LEU A 157 -6.34 -5.86 -3.74
C LEU A 157 -6.72 -6.19 -2.28
N GLY A 158 -7.82 -6.93 -2.09
CA GLY A 158 -8.32 -7.29 -0.77
C GLY A 158 -7.69 -8.56 -0.19
N CYS A 159 -6.81 -9.24 -0.93
CA CYS A 159 -6.08 -10.38 -0.39
C CYS A 159 -4.93 -9.91 0.50
N GLY A 160 -4.91 -10.37 1.76
CA GLY A 160 -3.86 -10.10 2.73
C GLY A 160 -2.66 -11.04 2.60
N ALA A 161 -2.82 -12.16 1.91
CA ALA A 161 -1.75 -13.11 1.67
C ALA A 161 -0.83 -12.62 0.55
N ARG A 162 0.40 -12.26 0.91
CA ARG A 162 1.41 -11.69 0.00
C ARG A 162 2.78 -12.16 0.41
N ALA A 163 3.58 -12.55 -0.56
CA ALA A 163 5.00 -12.83 -0.36
C ALA A 163 5.82 -11.73 -1.05
N MET A 164 6.90 -11.29 -0.44
CA MET A 164 7.75 -10.24 -0.98
C MET A 164 9.18 -10.34 -0.49
N ARG A 165 10.09 -9.78 -1.24
CA ARG A 165 11.48 -9.60 -0.80
C ARG A 165 11.52 -8.51 0.28
N ARG A 166 12.38 -8.68 1.27
CA ARG A 166 12.58 -7.72 2.38
C ARG A 166 12.75 -6.28 1.89
N GLN A 167 13.52 -6.10 0.81
CA GLN A 167 13.80 -4.82 0.19
C GLN A 167 12.54 -4.02 -0.16
N VAL A 168 11.43 -4.70 -0.49
CA VAL A 168 10.15 -4.03 -0.80
C VAL A 168 9.64 -3.22 0.40
N LEU A 169 9.71 -3.78 1.62
CA LEU A 169 9.25 -3.08 2.83
C LEU A 169 10.30 -2.09 3.37
N GLU A 170 11.58 -2.31 3.10
CA GLU A 170 12.64 -1.34 3.46
C GLU A 170 12.51 -0.03 2.69
N GLU A 171 12.07 -0.09 1.44
CA GLU A 171 11.91 1.10 0.60
C GLU A 171 10.50 1.72 0.70
N LEU A 172 9.51 0.98 1.22
CA LEU A 172 8.12 1.41 1.33
C LEU A 172 7.77 1.71 2.79
N SER A 173 7.59 2.98 3.13
CA SER A 173 6.99 3.38 4.40
C SER A 173 5.47 3.33 4.30
N LEU A 174 4.83 2.39 4.98
CA LEU A 174 3.38 2.23 5.00
C LEU A 174 2.79 2.93 6.23
N TYR A 175 1.70 3.69 6.04
CA TYR A 175 0.94 4.31 7.13
C TYR A 175 -0.57 4.30 6.83
N GLY A 176 -1.40 4.40 7.85
CA GLY A 176 -2.86 4.38 7.72
C GLY A 176 -3.37 3.10 7.04
N ASP A 177 -4.23 3.20 6.04
CA ASP A 177 -4.80 2.07 5.30
C ASP A 177 -4.03 1.70 4.03
N GLN A 178 -2.77 2.16 3.89
CA GLN A 178 -1.97 1.95 2.67
C GLN A 178 -1.54 0.50 2.45
N HIS A 179 -1.59 -0.37 3.47
CA HIS A 179 -1.26 -1.79 3.32
C HIS A 179 -1.99 -2.48 2.16
N ARG A 180 -3.23 -2.06 1.87
CA ARG A 180 -4.01 -2.59 0.73
C ARG A 180 -3.40 -2.23 -0.62
N PHE A 181 -2.75 -1.08 -0.69
CA PHE A 181 -2.14 -0.54 -1.90
C PHE A 181 -0.64 -0.79 -2.01
N LEU A 182 -0.08 -1.56 -1.07
CA LEU A 182 1.33 -1.95 -1.08
C LEU A 182 1.80 -2.45 -2.46
N PRO A 183 1.04 -3.31 -3.18
CA PRO A 183 1.46 -3.74 -4.51
C PRO A 183 1.55 -2.62 -5.54
N VAL A 184 0.63 -1.66 -5.45
CA VAL A 184 0.61 -0.49 -6.35
C VAL A 184 1.78 0.44 -6.04
N LEU A 185 2.08 0.64 -4.76
CA LEU A 185 3.22 1.47 -4.32
C LEU A 185 4.54 0.82 -4.74
N ALA A 186 4.68 -0.50 -4.56
CA ALA A 186 5.83 -1.27 -4.99
C ALA A 186 6.04 -1.18 -6.52
N TYR A 187 4.99 -1.40 -7.31
CA TYR A 187 5.06 -1.27 -8.77
C TYR A 187 5.53 0.12 -9.21
N ARG A 188 5.07 1.17 -8.55
CA ARG A 188 5.47 2.55 -8.86
C ARG A 188 6.93 2.87 -8.51
N GLN A 189 7.51 2.16 -7.57
CA GLN A 189 8.93 2.26 -7.25
C GLN A 189 9.81 1.41 -8.17
N GLY A 190 9.20 0.59 -9.05
CA GLY A 190 9.93 -0.20 -10.05
C GLY A 190 10.05 -1.68 -9.69
N PHE A 191 9.45 -2.13 -8.57
CA PHE A 191 9.41 -3.55 -8.21
C PHE A 191 8.54 -4.36 -9.18
N ARG A 192 8.94 -5.58 -9.45
CA ARG A 192 8.18 -6.54 -10.26
C ARG A 192 7.08 -7.16 -9.40
N VAL A 193 5.84 -6.89 -9.77
CA VAL A 193 4.64 -7.37 -9.07
C VAL A 193 3.93 -8.43 -9.90
N THR A 194 3.62 -9.56 -9.28
CA THR A 194 2.89 -10.68 -9.94
C THR A 194 1.68 -11.07 -9.11
N GLU A 195 0.58 -11.39 -9.79
CA GLU A 195 -0.61 -11.99 -9.20
C GLU A 195 -0.54 -13.52 -9.31
N VAL A 196 -0.75 -14.20 -8.19
CA VAL A 196 -0.78 -15.66 -8.06
C VAL A 196 -2.19 -16.10 -7.71
N GLU A 197 -2.79 -16.96 -8.52
CA GLU A 197 -4.11 -17.50 -8.24
C GLU A 197 -4.05 -18.48 -7.07
N VAL A 198 -4.84 -18.21 -6.04
CA VAL A 198 -4.91 -18.97 -4.80
C VAL A 198 -6.35 -19.34 -4.47
N ALA A 199 -6.57 -20.54 -3.98
CA ALA A 199 -7.90 -20.98 -3.59
C ALA A 199 -8.37 -20.22 -2.34
N GLN A 200 -9.58 -19.64 -2.41
CA GLN A 200 -10.22 -19.02 -1.25
C GLN A 200 -10.60 -20.10 -0.22
N SER A 201 -10.33 -19.84 1.06
CA SER A 201 -10.78 -20.72 2.12
C SER A 201 -12.32 -20.72 2.23
N LYS A 202 -12.90 -21.90 2.49
CA LYS A 202 -14.35 -22.02 2.74
C LYS A 202 -14.78 -21.29 4.01
N GLN A 203 -13.85 -20.98 4.88
CA GLN A 203 -14.07 -20.23 6.12
C GLN A 203 -13.98 -18.72 5.93
N ASP A 204 -13.53 -18.23 4.75
CA ASP A 204 -13.51 -16.81 4.40
C ASP A 204 -14.93 -16.31 4.09
N ARG A 205 -15.82 -16.38 5.09
CA ARG A 205 -17.16 -15.81 5.01
C ARG A 205 -17.18 -14.50 5.80
N PHE A 206 -17.59 -13.46 5.13
CA PHE A 206 -17.90 -12.20 5.78
C PHE A 206 -19.41 -12.11 5.98
N ASP A 207 -19.87 -12.48 7.15
CA ASP A 207 -21.32 -12.46 7.50
C ASP A 207 -21.78 -11.07 8.00
N GLY A 208 -20.94 -10.05 7.91
CA GLY A 208 -21.22 -8.69 8.36
C GLY A 208 -21.86 -7.82 7.28
N VAL A 209 -22.87 -7.05 7.68
CA VAL A 209 -23.42 -5.97 6.85
C VAL A 209 -22.48 -4.78 6.95
N TYR A 210 -21.90 -4.34 5.82
CA TYR A 210 -21.09 -3.14 5.80
C TYR A 210 -21.93 -1.91 6.19
N GLN A 211 -21.50 -1.21 7.22
CA GLN A 211 -22.14 0.06 7.61
C GLN A 211 -21.85 1.15 6.57
N ALA A 212 -22.78 2.10 6.40
CA ALA A 212 -22.60 3.23 5.47
C ALA A 212 -21.27 3.98 5.69
N ARG A 213 -20.82 4.07 6.94
CA ARG A 213 -19.55 4.66 7.33
C ARG A 213 -18.33 3.98 6.66
N GLU A 214 -18.36 2.66 6.49
CA GLU A 214 -17.27 1.93 5.83
C GLU A 214 -17.17 2.25 4.34
N TYR A 215 -18.30 2.55 3.68
CA TYR A 215 -18.29 3.01 2.30
C TYR A 215 -17.61 4.37 2.14
N ILE A 216 -17.87 5.29 3.08
CA ILE A 216 -17.22 6.61 3.10
C ILE A 216 -15.71 6.44 3.27
N HIS A 217 -15.26 5.62 4.21
CA HIS A 217 -13.81 5.35 4.40
C HIS A 217 -13.19 4.77 3.13
N ARG A 218 -13.83 3.80 2.47
CA ARG A 218 -13.32 3.22 1.22
C ARG A 218 -13.22 4.24 0.08
N ILE A 219 -14.17 5.19 -0.01
CA ILE A 219 -14.10 6.28 -0.99
C ILE A 219 -12.92 7.19 -0.64
N LEU A 220 -12.76 7.55 0.62
CA LEU A 220 -11.62 8.35 1.08
C LEU A 220 -10.28 7.65 0.83
N ASP A 221 -10.21 6.34 1.01
CA ASP A 221 -9.02 5.54 0.69
C ASP A 221 -8.68 5.63 -0.81
N ILE A 222 -9.68 5.52 -1.69
CA ILE A 222 -9.49 5.69 -3.13
C ILE A 222 -8.98 7.09 -3.45
N VAL A 223 -9.60 8.12 -2.85
CA VAL A 223 -9.19 9.53 -3.06
C VAL A 223 -7.77 9.74 -2.57
N THR A 224 -7.42 9.18 -1.41
CA THR A 224 -6.07 9.26 -0.83
C THR A 224 -5.05 8.61 -1.75
N VAL A 225 -5.34 7.40 -2.24
CA VAL A 225 -4.44 6.69 -3.17
C VAL A 225 -4.35 7.43 -4.50
N PHE A 226 -5.47 7.90 -5.04
CA PHE A 226 -5.47 8.73 -6.23
C PHE A 226 -4.56 9.95 -6.07
N PHE A 227 -4.68 10.63 -4.93
CA PHE A 227 -3.87 11.79 -4.60
C PHE A 227 -2.38 11.43 -4.48
N LEU A 228 -2.05 10.39 -3.68
CA LEU A 228 -0.69 9.91 -3.52
C LEU A 228 -0.07 9.46 -4.84
N VAL A 229 -0.81 8.69 -5.64
CA VAL A 229 -0.30 8.14 -6.89
C VAL A 229 -0.12 9.22 -7.96
N ARG A 230 -1.04 10.18 -8.06
CA ARG A 230 -1.07 11.16 -9.15
C ARG A 230 -0.32 12.45 -8.82
N PHE A 231 -0.34 12.89 -7.56
CA PHE A 231 0.09 14.25 -7.19
C PHE A 231 1.37 14.31 -6.34
N THR A 232 1.80 13.20 -5.74
CA THR A 232 3.00 13.20 -4.88
C THR A 232 4.27 13.63 -5.61
N LYS A 233 4.36 13.41 -6.93
CA LYS A 233 5.58 13.78 -7.69
C LYS A 233 5.52 15.18 -8.34
N LYS A 234 4.34 15.72 -8.63
CA LYS A 234 4.19 17.03 -9.34
C LYS A 234 2.86 17.72 -8.99
N PRO A 235 2.66 18.19 -7.75
CA PRO A 235 1.41 18.82 -7.31
C PRO A 235 1.12 20.11 -8.07
N LEU A 236 2.14 20.88 -8.45
CA LEU A 236 1.99 22.12 -9.17
C LEU A 236 1.28 21.94 -10.51
N ARG A 237 1.48 20.82 -11.21
CA ARG A 237 0.80 20.59 -12.48
C ARG A 237 -0.71 20.52 -12.34
N PHE A 238 -1.22 19.93 -11.28
CA PHE A 238 -2.66 19.84 -11.07
C PHE A 238 -3.24 21.11 -10.47
N PHE A 239 -2.77 21.48 -9.28
CA PHE A 239 -3.28 22.66 -8.59
C PHE A 239 -2.99 23.93 -9.35
N GLY A 240 -1.83 24.01 -10.02
CA GLY A 240 -1.47 25.12 -10.87
C GLY A 240 -2.38 25.27 -12.08
N MET A 241 -2.63 24.19 -12.84
CA MET A 241 -3.55 24.25 -14.00
C MET A 241 -4.97 24.58 -13.59
N VAL A 242 -5.50 23.94 -12.54
CA VAL A 242 -6.85 24.22 -12.03
C VAL A 242 -6.93 25.66 -11.51
N GLY A 243 -5.93 26.08 -10.73
CA GLY A 243 -5.85 27.45 -10.19
C GLY A 243 -5.81 28.51 -11.28
N VAL A 244 -4.93 28.35 -12.28
CA VAL A 244 -4.84 29.28 -13.42
C VAL A 244 -6.13 29.27 -14.23
N SER A 245 -6.77 28.14 -14.44
CA SER A 245 -8.05 28.07 -15.18
C SER A 245 -9.15 28.84 -14.46
N ILE A 246 -9.34 28.60 -13.15
CA ILE A 246 -10.35 29.28 -12.33
C ILE A 246 -10.05 30.76 -12.25
N PHE A 247 -8.80 31.17 -12.05
CA PHE A 247 -8.35 32.56 -12.04
C PHE A 247 -8.67 33.25 -13.37
N SER A 248 -8.34 32.64 -14.49
CA SER A 248 -8.57 33.18 -15.82
C SER A 248 -10.06 33.36 -16.11
N ILE A 249 -10.88 32.36 -15.79
CA ILE A 249 -12.34 32.41 -15.95
C ILE A 249 -12.91 33.56 -15.06
N GLY A 250 -12.53 33.61 -13.78
CA GLY A 250 -12.96 34.65 -12.86
C GLY A 250 -12.56 36.04 -13.35
N SER A 251 -11.33 36.21 -13.84
CA SER A 251 -10.81 37.47 -14.38
C SER A 251 -11.55 37.92 -15.64
N LEU A 252 -11.81 36.99 -16.57
CA LEU A 252 -12.57 37.27 -17.80
C LEU A 252 -14.01 37.67 -17.49
N LEU A 253 -14.67 36.98 -16.57
CA LEU A 253 -16.04 37.31 -16.16
C LEU A 253 -16.09 38.67 -15.44
N THR A 254 -15.10 38.96 -14.59
CA THR A 254 -15.00 40.26 -13.93
C THR A 254 -14.79 41.39 -14.96
N LEU A 255 -13.89 41.16 -15.91
CA LEU A 255 -13.65 42.12 -17.01
C LEU A 255 -14.92 42.37 -17.84
N TRP A 256 -15.65 41.28 -18.15
CA TRP A 256 -16.95 41.39 -18.85
C TRP A 256 -17.94 42.27 -18.09
N LEU A 257 -18.11 42.01 -16.76
CA LEU A 257 -19.01 42.80 -15.92
C LEU A 257 -18.60 44.30 -15.86
N VAL A 258 -17.29 44.58 -15.83
CA VAL A 258 -16.77 45.96 -15.83
C VAL A 258 -17.06 46.65 -17.19
N VAL A 259 -16.83 45.96 -18.30
CA VAL A 259 -17.13 46.49 -19.64
C VAL A 259 -18.62 46.73 -19.80
N GLU A 260 -19.49 45.80 -19.36
CA GLU A 260 -20.94 45.97 -19.39
C GLU A 260 -21.39 47.24 -18.63
N ARG A 261 -20.77 47.51 -17.47
CA ARG A 261 -21.01 48.74 -16.72
C ARG A 261 -20.63 50.00 -17.51
N MET A 262 -19.45 49.97 -18.14
CA MET A 262 -18.95 51.17 -18.87
C MET A 262 -19.82 51.51 -20.06
N PHE A 263 -20.34 50.52 -20.78
CA PHE A 263 -21.10 50.77 -22.00
C PHE A 263 -22.63 50.85 -21.79
N PHE A 264 -23.16 50.15 -20.78
CA PHE A 264 -24.62 50.02 -20.56
C PHE A 264 -25.11 50.67 -19.26
N GLY A 265 -24.21 51.23 -18.44
CA GLY A 265 -24.59 52.02 -17.24
C GLY A 265 -25.21 51.20 -16.09
N HIS A 266 -25.19 49.88 -16.15
CA HIS A 266 -25.76 49.01 -15.12
C HIS A 266 -24.98 49.10 -13.81
N ALA A 267 -25.69 49.27 -12.67
CA ALA A 267 -25.05 49.28 -11.35
C ALA A 267 -24.39 47.94 -11.01
N LEU A 268 -23.17 47.95 -10.46
CA LEU A 268 -22.46 46.73 -10.01
C LEU A 268 -22.78 46.35 -8.56
N SER A 269 -23.33 47.28 -7.77
CA SER A 269 -23.46 47.16 -6.32
C SER A 269 -24.41 46.06 -5.83
N ASP A 270 -25.34 45.58 -6.68
CA ASP A 270 -26.30 44.53 -6.30
C ASP A 270 -26.20 43.26 -7.13
N ARG A 271 -25.05 43.01 -7.75
CA ARG A 271 -24.88 41.79 -8.55
C ARG A 271 -24.14 40.70 -7.79
N PRO A 272 -24.81 39.60 -7.39
CA PRO A 272 -24.13 38.41 -6.80
C PRO A 272 -22.99 37.88 -7.71
N ALA A 273 -23.08 38.16 -9.03
CA ALA A 273 -22.07 37.74 -10.00
C ALA A 273 -20.69 38.38 -9.72
N LEU A 274 -20.60 39.61 -9.24
CA LEU A 274 -19.32 40.24 -8.90
C LEU A 274 -18.65 39.54 -7.71
N LEU A 275 -19.42 39.17 -6.69
CA LEU A 275 -18.93 38.41 -5.55
C LEU A 275 -18.42 37.04 -6.00
N LEU A 276 -19.18 36.37 -6.87
CA LEU A 276 -18.77 35.05 -7.39
C LEU A 276 -17.46 35.14 -8.18
N THR A 277 -17.33 36.11 -9.09
CA THR A 277 -16.13 36.25 -9.92
C THR A 277 -14.90 36.64 -9.10
N SER A 278 -15.05 37.55 -8.11
CA SER A 278 -13.95 37.87 -7.19
C SER A 278 -13.54 36.68 -6.34
N LEU A 279 -14.50 35.87 -5.86
CA LEU A 279 -14.21 34.65 -5.13
C LEU A 279 -13.46 33.63 -6.01
N MET A 280 -13.83 33.52 -7.30
CA MET A 280 -13.11 32.65 -8.25
C MET A 280 -11.66 33.10 -8.45
N ILE A 281 -11.40 34.42 -8.55
CA ILE A 281 -10.05 34.94 -8.66
C ILE A 281 -9.22 34.57 -7.43
N VAL A 282 -9.75 34.80 -6.23
CA VAL A 282 -9.06 34.49 -4.97
C VAL A 282 -8.83 32.97 -4.85
N LEU A 283 -9.84 32.16 -5.15
CA LEU A 283 -9.73 30.67 -5.11
C LEU A 283 -8.68 30.18 -6.11
N GLY A 284 -8.67 30.71 -7.33
CA GLY A 284 -7.67 30.35 -8.34
C GLY A 284 -6.24 30.64 -7.88
N LEU A 285 -6.03 31.83 -7.28
CA LEU A 285 -4.73 32.21 -6.71
C LEU A 285 -4.33 31.31 -5.54
N GLN A 286 -5.28 30.97 -4.64
CA GLN A 286 -5.03 30.05 -3.52
C GLN A 286 -4.65 28.64 -3.99
N LEU A 287 -5.34 28.09 -5.00
CA LEU A 287 -5.01 26.80 -5.55
C LEU A 287 -3.63 26.78 -6.21
N PHE A 288 -3.28 27.84 -6.94
CA PHE A 288 -1.95 28.00 -7.52
C PHE A 288 -0.86 28.05 -6.44
N ALA A 289 -1.06 28.84 -5.39
CA ALA A 289 -0.14 28.94 -4.25
C ALA A 289 0.00 27.60 -3.51
N LEU A 290 -1.10 26.85 -3.35
CA LEU A 290 -1.07 25.50 -2.78
C LEU A 290 -0.24 24.53 -3.64
N GLY A 291 -0.34 24.64 -4.96
CA GLY A 291 0.49 23.87 -5.89
C GLY A 291 1.98 24.18 -5.75
N LEU A 292 2.34 25.45 -5.64
CA LEU A 292 3.74 25.87 -5.39
C LEU A 292 4.26 25.38 -4.03
N LEU A 293 3.43 25.49 -2.99
CA LEU A 293 3.79 25.02 -1.66
C LEU A 293 4.05 23.50 -1.67
N GLY A 294 3.19 22.74 -2.33
CA GLY A 294 3.37 21.30 -2.49
C GLY A 294 4.66 20.94 -3.23
N GLU A 295 4.99 21.66 -4.31
CA GLU A 295 6.25 21.45 -5.04
C GLU A 295 7.47 21.79 -4.17
N LEU A 296 7.39 22.85 -3.38
CA LEU A 296 8.45 23.26 -2.46
C LEU A 296 8.68 22.18 -1.38
N ILE A 297 7.62 21.64 -0.80
CA ILE A 297 7.70 20.55 0.20
C ILE A 297 8.41 19.32 -0.41
N ILE A 298 8.02 18.94 -1.61
CA ILE A 298 8.66 17.81 -2.30
C ILE A 298 10.14 18.13 -2.55
N PHE A 299 10.45 19.31 -3.06
CA PHE A 299 11.84 19.72 -3.34
C PHE A 299 12.73 19.68 -2.08
N THR A 300 12.22 20.14 -0.94
CA THR A 300 12.98 20.12 0.34
C THR A 300 13.20 18.72 0.88
N HIS A 301 12.29 17.76 0.60
CA HIS A 301 12.39 16.37 1.03
C HIS A 301 12.99 15.44 -0.04
N ALA A 302 13.21 15.93 -1.26
CA ALA A 302 13.68 15.12 -2.39
C ALA A 302 15.05 14.44 -2.15
N ARG A 303 15.87 15.00 -1.25
CA ARG A 303 17.17 14.40 -0.88
C ARG A 303 17.02 13.09 -0.07
N ALA A 304 15.88 12.88 0.58
CA ALA A 304 15.60 11.69 1.37
C ALA A 304 14.85 10.60 0.56
N ILE A 305 14.33 10.94 -0.63
CA ILE A 305 13.54 10.03 -1.45
C ILE A 305 14.37 9.58 -2.64
N LYS A 306 14.82 8.33 -2.63
CA LYS A 306 15.40 7.72 -3.82
C LYS A 306 14.27 7.36 -4.79
N ASP A 307 14.20 8.03 -5.93
CA ASP A 307 13.15 7.85 -6.95
C ASP A 307 13.46 6.73 -7.96
N TYR A 308 14.58 5.99 -7.78
CA TYR A 308 15.04 4.97 -8.70
C TYR A 308 15.65 3.79 -7.95
N GLN A 309 15.47 2.61 -8.50
CA GLN A 309 16.20 1.41 -8.12
C GLN A 309 17.31 1.15 -9.13
N VAL A 310 18.46 0.79 -8.62
CA VAL A 310 19.57 0.33 -9.46
C VAL A 310 19.43 -1.18 -9.59
N GLU A 311 19.17 -1.70 -10.78
CA GLU A 311 19.01 -3.14 -11.01
C GLU A 311 20.32 -3.89 -10.79
N LYS A 312 21.41 -3.34 -11.28
CA LYS A 312 22.77 -3.92 -11.13
C LYS A 312 23.83 -2.85 -11.35
N VAL A 313 24.93 -2.97 -10.66
CA VAL A 313 26.13 -2.19 -10.91
C VAL A 313 27.17 -3.11 -11.54
N ILE A 314 27.66 -2.79 -12.74
CA ILE A 314 28.73 -3.52 -13.40
C ILE A 314 29.98 -2.62 -13.29
N GLN A 315 30.97 -3.07 -12.54
CA GLN A 315 32.26 -2.41 -12.45
C GLN A 315 33.28 -3.25 -13.23
N PHE A 316 34.08 -2.57 -14.05
CA PHE A 316 35.21 -3.21 -14.71
C PHE A 316 36.45 -2.90 -13.89
N SER A 317 37.18 -3.92 -13.46
CA SER A 317 38.50 -3.78 -12.85
C SER A 317 39.54 -3.42 -13.92
N ASP A 318 40.69 -2.92 -13.51
CA ASP A 318 41.79 -2.51 -14.44
C ASP A 318 42.28 -3.66 -15.35
N ASP A 319 41.99 -4.90 -15.00
CA ASP A 319 42.22 -6.12 -15.79
C ASP A 319 41.08 -6.46 -16.76
N GLY A 320 40.05 -5.61 -16.86
CA GLY A 320 38.91 -5.76 -17.77
C GLY A 320 37.87 -6.80 -17.32
N THR A 321 38.01 -7.41 -16.14
CA THR A 321 37.04 -8.38 -15.63
C THR A 321 35.83 -7.65 -15.06
N PRO A 322 34.57 -7.97 -15.52
CA PRO A 322 33.39 -7.36 -14.98
C PRO A 322 33.03 -7.99 -13.62
N SER A 323 32.91 -7.20 -12.57
CA SER A 323 32.28 -7.58 -11.32
C SER A 323 30.84 -7.08 -11.30
N VAL A 324 29.88 -7.97 -11.10
CA VAL A 324 28.46 -7.63 -10.98
C VAL A 324 28.11 -7.67 -9.50
N GLU A 325 27.85 -6.53 -8.92
CA GLU A 325 27.42 -6.42 -7.53
C GLU A 325 25.89 -6.34 -7.49
N PRO A 326 25.17 -7.36 -6.98
CA PRO A 326 23.75 -7.24 -6.74
C PRO A 326 23.51 -6.29 -5.56
N LEU A 327 22.41 -5.55 -5.62
CA LEU A 327 22.05 -4.45 -4.70
C LEU A 327 22.02 -4.79 -3.20
N SER A 328 21.92 -6.05 -2.83
CA SER A 328 21.74 -6.53 -1.45
C SER A 328 22.92 -6.26 -0.49
N ARG A 329 24.06 -5.71 -0.97
CA ARG A 329 25.26 -5.54 -0.13
C ARG A 329 25.58 -4.09 0.30
N ARG A 330 24.85 -3.07 -0.15
CA ARG A 330 25.21 -1.65 0.14
C ARG A 330 24.51 -0.98 1.31
N VAL A 331 23.65 -1.67 2.05
CA VAL A 331 22.91 -1.06 3.19
C VAL A 331 23.55 -1.31 4.56
N ALA A 332 24.68 -2.00 4.62
CA ALA A 332 25.35 -2.30 5.89
C ALA A 332 26.71 -1.57 6.02
N GLY A 333 26.71 -0.23 5.93
CA GLY A 333 27.92 0.52 6.22
C GLY A 333 27.86 1.96 5.74
N GLU A 334 27.18 2.81 6.48
CA GLU A 334 27.58 4.18 6.84
C GLU A 334 26.56 4.79 7.77
#